data_cae6218c1ad5aa12dd0db74f16ccd5f0
#
_entry.id   cae6218c1ad5aa12dd0db74f16ccd5f0
#
_cell.length_a   1.000
_cell.length_b   1.000
_cell.length_c   1.000
_cell.angle_alpha   90.00
_cell.angle_beta   90.00
_cell.angle_gamma   90.00
#
_symmetry.space_group_name_H-M   'P 1'
#
loop_
_entity.id
_entity.type
_entity.pdbx_description
1 polymer ?
#
loop_
_entity_poly.entity_id
_entity_poly.type
_entity_poly.pdbx_seq_one_letter_code
_entity_poly.pdbx_strand_id
1 'polypeptide(L)'
;IQATNVDQKHLETLRNLQDVPIFKDSIATATPKYITINNDNEKLPYQTMEFARAKSAIFFPIYEDNVYIGYWIIESGIAHDFDNIDTTIFEVVKDNIVSVLKTVVHQRTLEAIVRKDLFTGLYSEEYLYGEGKKIIDKYTTSAVCMFRVANIEEINKKYSRELGNQVIIDISKYVQKNISSEYIFIRYMGPKFVIVFSGVATDAVIDFITNIKVNAEAINVMLNESFQEIDLNEANKNQNKKKEKKQEVNAKLNFVVTTYYKGTGMEEVLKKLEQYLDSCNKDEHSITSI
;
A
#
# COMPACT_ATOMS: atom_id res chain seq x y z
N ILE A 1 8.25 -0.24 19.72
CA ILE A 1 8.28 -1.52 20.49
C ILE A 1 7.29 -2.46 19.83
N GLN A 2 7.76 -3.64 19.42
CA GLN A 2 6.94 -4.63 18.71
C GLN A 2 6.18 -5.57 19.69
N ALA A 3 6.84 -5.98 20.77
CA ALA A 3 6.26 -6.81 21.81
C ALA A 3 6.86 -6.47 23.17
N THR A 4 6.06 -6.56 24.23
CA THR A 4 6.50 -6.30 25.59
C THR A 4 5.48 -6.87 26.59
N ASN A 5 5.97 -7.26 27.77
CA ASN A 5 5.16 -7.59 28.94
C ASN A 5 5.27 -6.51 30.04
N VAL A 6 5.90 -5.38 29.73
CA VAL A 6 6.08 -4.26 30.64
C VAL A 6 4.87 -3.33 30.56
N ASP A 7 4.41 -2.83 31.70
CA ASP A 7 3.31 -1.87 31.80
C ASP A 7 3.54 -0.62 30.95
N GLN A 8 2.50 -0.10 30.34
CA GLN A 8 2.57 1.02 29.40
C GLN A 8 3.28 2.25 29.98
N LYS A 9 3.11 2.54 31.28
CA LYS A 9 3.77 3.66 31.98
C LYS A 9 5.30 3.58 31.99
N HIS A 10 5.86 2.36 31.83
CA HIS A 10 7.31 2.12 31.81
C HIS A 10 7.90 1.99 30.41
N LEU A 11 7.07 1.98 29.37
CA LEU A 11 7.54 1.76 27.99
C LEU A 11 8.49 2.84 27.50
N GLU A 12 8.34 4.06 27.96
CA GLU A 12 9.23 5.16 27.56
C GLU A 12 10.70 4.91 27.97
N THR A 13 10.92 4.23 29.11
CA THR A 13 12.28 3.88 29.57
C THR A 13 12.94 2.81 28.72
N LEU A 14 12.16 2.08 27.91
CA LEU A 14 12.65 1.03 27.01
C LEU A 14 12.74 1.49 25.54
N ARG A 15 12.36 2.73 25.26
CA ARG A 15 12.51 3.31 23.92
C ARG A 15 13.92 3.85 23.76
N ASN A 16 14.42 3.74 22.53
CA ASN A 16 15.71 4.34 22.14
C ASN A 16 16.90 3.88 22.99
N LEU A 17 16.88 2.64 23.51
CA LEU A 17 18.00 2.09 24.29
C LEU A 17 19.30 2.05 23.47
N GLN A 18 19.20 1.98 22.13
CA GLN A 18 20.36 2.08 21.24
C GLN A 18 21.13 3.39 21.38
N ASP A 19 20.51 4.45 21.92
CA ASP A 19 21.16 5.74 22.13
C ASP A 19 21.88 5.84 23.50
N VAL A 20 21.62 4.89 24.41
CA VAL A 20 22.25 4.81 25.72
C VAL A 20 23.73 4.38 25.56
N PRO A 21 24.71 5.13 26.06
CA PRO A 21 26.14 4.91 25.80
C PRO A 21 26.59 3.47 26.06
N ILE A 22 26.14 2.84 27.16
CA ILE A 22 26.54 1.49 27.55
C ILE A 22 26.13 0.41 26.54
N PHE A 23 25.08 0.65 25.72
CA PHE A 23 24.59 -0.28 24.71
C PHE A 23 25.19 -0.05 23.33
N LYS A 24 25.81 1.11 23.08
CA LYS A 24 26.46 1.40 21.79
C LYS A 24 27.58 0.43 21.46
N ASP A 25 28.39 0.07 22.46
CA ASP A 25 29.48 -0.90 22.28
C ASP A 25 28.91 -2.29 21.98
N SER A 26 27.84 -2.68 22.67
CA SER A 26 27.12 -3.94 22.43
C SER A 26 26.59 -4.02 21.00
N ILE A 27 26.04 -2.93 20.50
CA ILE A 27 25.58 -2.84 19.11
C ILE A 27 26.78 -2.90 18.16
N ALA A 28 27.86 -2.13 18.40
CA ALA A 28 29.02 -2.13 17.53
C ALA A 28 29.73 -3.50 17.42
N THR A 29 29.71 -4.28 18.48
CA THR A 29 30.34 -5.61 18.54
C THR A 29 29.40 -6.77 18.28
N ALA A 30 28.10 -6.50 18.09
CA ALA A 30 27.03 -7.50 17.96
C ALA A 30 26.99 -8.51 19.13
N THR A 31 27.41 -8.11 20.34
CA THR A 31 27.50 -8.97 21.53
C THR A 31 26.49 -8.54 22.60
N PRO A 32 25.93 -9.48 23.37
CA PRO A 32 25.05 -9.16 24.49
C PRO A 32 25.75 -8.28 25.54
N LYS A 33 25.01 -7.41 26.20
CA LYS A 33 25.50 -6.59 27.31
C LYS A 33 24.71 -6.89 28.58
N TYR A 34 25.44 -7.30 29.63
CA TYR A 34 24.92 -7.54 30.97
C TYR A 34 25.14 -6.29 31.82
N ILE A 35 24.11 -5.90 32.54
CA ILE A 35 24.17 -4.79 33.48
C ILE A 35 23.43 -5.15 34.75
N THR A 36 23.97 -4.72 35.89
CA THR A 36 23.39 -4.95 37.23
C THR A 36 23.68 -3.75 38.12
N ILE A 37 22.89 -3.58 39.16
CA ILE A 37 23.21 -2.68 40.27
C ILE A 37 24.02 -3.47 41.33
N ASN A 38 24.88 -2.76 42.06
CA ASN A 38 25.64 -3.30 43.17
C ASN A 38 25.02 -2.96 44.52
N ASN A 39 24.26 -1.86 44.56
CA ASN A 39 23.64 -1.38 45.80
C ASN A 39 22.16 -1.01 45.49
N ASP A 40 21.29 -1.17 46.50
CA ASP A 40 19.84 -0.88 46.35
C ASP A 40 19.51 0.60 46.04
N ASN A 41 20.45 1.51 46.30
CA ASN A 41 20.32 2.94 45.98
C ASN A 41 20.72 3.29 44.55
N GLU A 42 21.19 2.32 43.77
CA GLU A 42 21.56 2.49 42.37
C GLU A 42 20.37 2.15 41.45
N LYS A 43 20.47 2.62 40.23
CA LYS A 43 19.51 2.28 39.15
C LYS A 43 20.27 1.89 37.90
N LEU A 44 19.63 1.09 37.06
CA LEU A 44 20.19 0.77 35.75
C LEU A 44 20.30 2.04 34.87
N PRO A 45 21.31 2.15 33.99
CA PRO A 45 21.65 3.37 33.26
C PRO A 45 20.54 4.00 32.43
N TYR A 46 19.55 3.22 32.04
CA TYR A 46 18.43 3.65 31.22
C TYR A 46 17.14 3.91 32.01
N GLN A 47 17.14 3.71 33.33
CA GLN A 47 15.99 3.96 34.20
C GLN A 47 16.13 5.26 34.97
N THR A 48 15.01 5.89 35.31
CA THR A 48 14.94 6.97 36.27
C THR A 48 14.66 6.39 37.66
N MET A 49 14.95 7.13 38.73
CA MET A 49 14.66 6.64 40.10
C MET A 49 13.18 6.39 40.33
N GLU A 50 12.31 7.19 39.71
CA GLU A 50 10.86 7.04 39.80
C GLU A 50 10.36 5.74 39.15
N PHE A 51 11.05 5.27 38.12
CA PHE A 51 10.70 4.07 37.34
C PHE A 51 11.75 2.96 37.43
N ALA A 52 12.56 2.96 38.52
CA ALA A 52 13.56 1.93 38.77
C ALA A 52 12.88 0.63 39.22
N ARG A 53 12.55 -0.24 38.29
CA ARG A 53 11.88 -1.55 38.53
C ARG A 53 12.83 -2.75 38.42
N ALA A 54 13.85 -2.63 37.60
CA ALA A 54 14.81 -3.70 37.35
C ALA A 54 16.12 -3.44 38.08
N LYS A 55 16.72 -4.50 38.62
CA LYS A 55 18.01 -4.48 39.30
C LYS A 55 19.14 -5.11 38.46
N SER A 56 18.78 -5.95 37.49
CA SER A 56 19.69 -6.45 36.45
C SER A 56 18.98 -6.57 35.11
N ALA A 57 19.75 -6.52 34.02
CA ALA A 57 19.23 -6.66 32.68
C ALA A 57 20.27 -7.22 31.71
N ILE A 58 19.78 -7.89 30.67
CA ILE A 58 20.57 -8.29 29.52
C ILE A 58 20.01 -7.59 28.28
N PHE A 59 20.86 -6.90 27.56
CA PHE A 59 20.55 -6.28 26.29
C PHE A 59 21.14 -7.12 25.16
N PHE A 60 20.28 -7.55 24.21
CA PHE A 60 20.67 -8.30 23.02
C PHE A 60 20.45 -7.43 21.78
N PRO A 61 21.51 -7.01 21.08
CA PRO A 61 21.35 -6.40 19.79
C PRO A 61 20.91 -7.44 18.75
N ILE A 62 19.94 -7.09 17.92
CA ILE A 62 19.38 -7.99 16.90
C ILE A 62 19.85 -7.56 15.53
N TYR A 63 20.41 -8.50 14.78
CA TYR A 63 20.93 -8.30 13.44
C TYR A 63 20.27 -9.25 12.45
N GLU A 64 20.13 -8.77 11.21
CA GLU A 64 19.76 -9.55 10.04
C GLU A 64 20.72 -9.20 8.92
N ASP A 65 21.38 -10.23 8.34
CA ASP A 65 22.35 -10.06 7.26
C ASP A 65 23.40 -8.96 7.55
N ASN A 66 23.91 -8.93 8.79
CA ASN A 66 24.83 -7.93 9.32
C ASN A 66 24.26 -6.49 9.44
N VAL A 67 22.94 -6.33 9.28
CA VAL A 67 22.27 -5.03 9.48
C VAL A 67 21.58 -5.03 10.85
N TYR A 68 21.87 -4.01 11.66
CA TYR A 68 21.18 -3.83 12.94
C TYR A 68 19.71 -3.48 12.70
N ILE A 69 18.81 -4.31 13.25
CA ILE A 69 17.35 -4.14 13.09
C ILE A 69 16.64 -3.78 14.39
N GLY A 70 17.30 -3.91 15.54
CA GLY A 70 16.70 -3.59 16.82
C GLY A 70 17.38 -4.28 17.99
N TYR A 71 16.69 -4.37 19.10
CA TYR A 71 17.19 -5.02 20.31
C TYR A 71 16.10 -5.75 21.06
N TRP A 72 16.53 -6.73 21.85
CA TRP A 72 15.73 -7.41 22.85
C TRP A 72 16.35 -7.17 24.21
N ILE A 73 15.57 -6.81 25.21
CA ILE A 73 16.02 -6.61 26.57
C ILE A 73 15.22 -7.50 27.53
N ILE A 74 15.94 -8.15 28.45
CA ILE A 74 15.36 -8.96 29.53
C ILE A 74 15.73 -8.25 30.82
N GLU A 75 14.77 -8.04 31.69
CA GLU A 75 14.92 -7.37 32.99
C GLU A 75 14.58 -8.31 34.14
N SER A 76 15.34 -8.25 35.22
CA SER A 76 15.02 -8.89 36.50
C SER A 76 14.98 -7.89 37.64
N GLY A 77 14.07 -8.10 38.61
CA GLY A 77 14.00 -7.37 39.87
C GLY A 77 15.06 -7.78 40.89
N ILE A 78 15.94 -8.74 40.56
CA ILE A 78 17.01 -9.26 41.40
C ILE A 78 18.35 -8.79 40.84
N ALA A 79 19.22 -8.25 41.68
CA ALA A 79 20.59 -7.92 41.27
C ALA A 79 21.40 -9.21 40.99
N HIS A 80 22.29 -9.13 39.99
CA HIS A 80 23.16 -10.27 39.62
C HIS A 80 22.44 -11.57 39.16
N ASP A 81 21.16 -11.46 38.80
CA ASP A 81 20.34 -12.61 38.42
C ASP A 81 20.87 -13.34 37.16
N PHE A 82 21.58 -12.61 36.32
CA PHE A 82 22.09 -13.13 35.04
C PHE A 82 23.56 -13.53 35.06
N ASP A 83 24.27 -13.41 36.18
CA ASP A 83 25.73 -13.63 36.26
C ASP A 83 26.16 -15.08 35.92
N ASN A 84 25.31 -16.07 36.21
CA ASN A 84 25.60 -17.49 36.01
C ASN A 84 24.66 -18.16 35.00
N ILE A 85 23.94 -17.39 34.18
CA ILE A 85 23.01 -17.95 33.20
C ILE A 85 23.76 -18.46 31.96
N ASP A 86 23.39 -19.65 31.50
CA ASP A 86 23.81 -20.14 30.18
C ASP A 86 23.19 -19.29 29.08
N THR A 87 24.06 -18.58 28.37
CA THR A 87 23.66 -17.65 27.30
C THR A 87 23.14 -18.36 26.07
N THR A 88 23.40 -19.66 25.91
CA THR A 88 22.99 -20.47 24.74
C THR A 88 21.47 -20.43 24.55
N ILE A 89 20.71 -20.49 25.65
CA ILE A 89 19.25 -20.44 25.58
C ILE A 89 18.74 -19.10 25.03
N PHE A 90 19.41 -18.01 25.39
CA PHE A 90 19.02 -16.68 24.91
C PHE A 90 19.36 -16.49 23.43
N GLU A 91 20.45 -17.09 22.93
CA GLU A 91 20.78 -17.12 21.51
C GLU A 91 19.67 -17.83 20.70
N VAL A 92 19.23 -18.99 21.16
CA VAL A 92 18.12 -19.70 20.51
C VAL A 92 16.84 -18.89 20.52
N VAL A 93 16.51 -18.25 21.64
CA VAL A 93 15.30 -17.38 21.73
C VAL A 93 15.44 -16.17 20.82
N LYS A 94 16.62 -15.54 20.77
CA LYS A 94 16.91 -14.42 19.86
C LYS A 94 16.68 -14.82 18.40
N ASP A 95 17.20 -15.98 17.99
CA ASP A 95 17.05 -16.47 16.62
C ASP A 95 15.59 -16.77 16.27
N ASN A 96 14.82 -17.29 17.21
CA ASN A 96 13.38 -17.45 17.05
C ASN A 96 12.65 -16.10 16.93
N ILE A 97 13.03 -15.09 17.73
CA ILE A 97 12.48 -13.74 17.64
C ILE A 97 12.77 -13.15 16.27
N VAL A 98 14.00 -13.26 15.76
CA VAL A 98 14.40 -12.80 14.42
C VAL A 98 13.54 -13.48 13.34
N SER A 99 13.37 -14.81 13.43
CA SER A 99 12.55 -15.56 12.49
C SER A 99 11.08 -15.10 12.46
N VAL A 100 10.50 -14.88 13.63
CA VAL A 100 9.12 -14.35 13.75
C VAL A 100 9.03 -12.93 13.17
N LEU A 101 9.99 -12.05 13.48
CA LEU A 101 10.03 -10.68 12.95
C LEU A 101 10.12 -10.69 11.41
N LYS A 102 10.98 -11.55 10.83
CA LYS A 102 11.05 -11.73 9.36
C LYS A 102 9.71 -12.12 8.79
N THR A 103 9.04 -13.10 9.38
CA THR A 103 7.72 -13.54 8.91
C THR A 103 6.70 -12.41 8.95
N VAL A 104 6.65 -11.64 10.04
CA VAL A 104 5.73 -10.49 10.19
C VAL A 104 6.04 -9.38 9.18
N VAL A 105 7.32 -9.07 8.96
CA VAL A 105 7.73 -8.06 7.97
C VAL A 105 7.37 -8.51 6.55
N HIS A 106 7.68 -9.77 6.19
CA HIS A 106 7.33 -10.32 4.89
C HIS A 106 5.81 -10.32 4.67
N GLN A 107 5.03 -10.73 5.67
CA GLN A 107 3.57 -10.71 5.59
C GLN A 107 3.04 -9.30 5.37
N ARG A 108 3.52 -8.30 6.12
CA ARG A 108 3.12 -6.89 5.93
C ARG A 108 3.50 -6.36 4.56
N THR A 109 4.67 -6.75 4.05
CA THR A 109 5.11 -6.36 2.70
C THR A 109 4.22 -6.98 1.63
N LEU A 110 3.89 -8.27 1.76
CA LEU A 110 2.95 -8.95 0.86
C LEU A 110 1.57 -8.32 0.91
N GLU A 111 1.04 -8.05 2.10
CA GLU A 111 -0.24 -7.36 2.27
C GLU A 111 -0.23 -5.96 1.64
N ALA A 112 0.87 -5.20 1.76
CA ALA A 112 1.00 -3.89 1.14
C ALA A 112 1.05 -3.98 -0.39
N ILE A 113 1.69 -5.01 -0.96
CA ILE A 113 1.74 -5.29 -2.40
C ILE A 113 0.36 -5.70 -2.90
N VAL A 114 -0.32 -6.61 -2.20
CA VAL A 114 -1.66 -7.10 -2.57
C VAL A 114 -2.71 -5.99 -2.52
N ARG A 115 -2.55 -5.02 -1.59
CA ARG A 115 -3.49 -3.89 -1.44
C ARG A 115 -3.40 -2.83 -2.53
N LYS A 116 -2.34 -2.83 -3.34
CA LYS A 116 -2.16 -1.85 -4.42
C LYS A 116 -1.89 -2.54 -5.75
N ASP A 117 -2.54 -2.04 -6.77
CA ASP A 117 -2.23 -2.39 -8.15
C ASP A 117 -0.86 -1.80 -8.54
N LEU A 118 0.10 -2.66 -8.87
CA LEU A 118 1.47 -2.27 -9.18
C LEU A 118 1.60 -1.40 -10.43
N PHE A 119 0.60 -1.48 -11.31
CA PHE A 119 0.63 -0.78 -12.58
C PHE A 119 0.13 0.68 -12.47
N THR A 120 -0.95 0.91 -11.70
CA THR A 120 -1.54 2.24 -11.54
C THR A 120 -1.22 2.89 -10.19
N GLY A 121 -0.79 2.11 -9.20
CA GLY A 121 -0.58 2.55 -7.82
C GLY A 121 -1.89 2.76 -7.04
N LEU A 122 -3.05 2.50 -7.65
CA LEU A 122 -4.34 2.54 -6.99
C LEU A 122 -4.50 1.37 -6.03
N TYR A 123 -5.52 1.42 -5.18
CA TYR A 123 -5.88 0.25 -4.40
C TYR A 123 -6.35 -0.89 -5.30
N SER A 124 -6.15 -2.12 -4.83
CA SER A 124 -6.61 -3.35 -5.49
C SER A 124 -8.04 -3.70 -5.06
N GLU A 125 -8.60 -4.71 -5.72
CA GLU A 125 -9.90 -5.27 -5.36
C GLU A 125 -9.91 -5.88 -3.95
N GLU A 126 -8.81 -6.52 -3.53
CA GLU A 126 -8.64 -7.09 -2.19
C GLU A 126 -8.72 -6.04 -1.09
N TYR A 127 -8.17 -4.84 -1.36
CA TYR A 127 -8.34 -3.72 -0.44
C TYR A 127 -9.82 -3.36 -0.25
N LEU A 128 -10.59 -3.33 -1.33
CA LEU A 128 -12.01 -2.98 -1.27
C LEU A 128 -12.82 -3.98 -0.43
N TYR A 129 -12.55 -5.29 -0.58
CA TYR A 129 -13.24 -6.32 0.21
C TYR A 129 -12.79 -6.36 1.67
N GLY A 130 -11.59 -5.94 1.98
CA GLY A 130 -11.02 -5.91 3.33
C GLY A 130 -11.23 -4.57 4.04
N GLU A 131 -10.22 -3.71 3.97
CA GLU A 131 -10.20 -2.42 4.68
C GLU A 131 -11.23 -1.43 4.12
N GLY A 132 -11.40 -1.41 2.80
CA GLY A 132 -12.37 -0.55 2.14
C GLY A 132 -13.79 -0.81 2.63
N LYS A 133 -14.18 -2.07 2.76
CA LYS A 133 -15.50 -2.45 3.28
C LYS A 133 -15.75 -1.94 4.68
N LYS A 134 -14.76 -1.97 5.57
CA LYS A 134 -14.87 -1.43 6.93
C LYS A 134 -15.13 0.09 6.95
N ILE A 135 -14.62 0.81 5.94
CA ILE A 135 -14.86 2.26 5.78
C ILE A 135 -16.27 2.50 5.26
N ILE A 136 -16.68 1.76 4.23
CA ILE A 136 -17.98 1.90 3.57
C ILE A 136 -19.12 1.54 4.55
N ASP A 137 -18.98 0.48 5.33
CA ASP A 137 -20.00 0.01 6.28
C ASP A 137 -20.19 0.93 7.51
N LYS A 138 -19.44 2.03 7.62
CA LYS A 138 -19.75 3.10 8.57
C LYS A 138 -21.00 3.89 8.17
N TYR A 139 -21.39 3.83 6.90
CA TYR A 139 -22.53 4.52 6.32
C TYR A 139 -23.63 3.53 5.97
N THR A 140 -24.89 3.98 6.00
CA THR A 140 -26.05 3.16 5.62
C THR A 140 -26.09 2.92 4.13
N THR A 141 -25.71 3.91 3.34
CA THR A 141 -25.64 3.85 1.87
C THR A 141 -24.40 4.53 1.36
N SER A 142 -23.94 4.10 0.18
CA SER A 142 -22.82 4.71 -0.54
C SER A 142 -23.05 4.56 -2.04
N ALA A 143 -22.63 5.53 -2.85
CA ALA A 143 -22.64 5.36 -4.29
C ALA A 143 -21.40 4.57 -4.73
N VAL A 144 -21.60 3.57 -5.58
CA VAL A 144 -20.52 2.77 -6.20
C VAL A 144 -20.57 2.98 -7.70
N CYS A 145 -19.48 3.48 -8.24
CA CYS A 145 -19.31 3.74 -9.66
C CYS A 145 -18.24 2.83 -10.24
N MET A 146 -18.57 2.06 -11.27
CA MET A 146 -17.60 1.33 -12.08
C MET A 146 -17.47 2.00 -13.45
N PHE A 147 -16.23 2.16 -13.93
CA PHE A 147 -15.98 2.67 -15.28
C PHE A 147 -14.88 1.88 -15.98
N ARG A 148 -14.85 1.97 -17.31
CA ARG A 148 -13.82 1.36 -18.14
C ARG A 148 -13.34 2.30 -19.23
N VAL A 149 -12.11 2.09 -19.71
CA VAL A 149 -11.63 2.62 -20.99
C VAL A 149 -12.16 1.72 -22.10
N ALA A 150 -13.23 2.17 -22.80
CA ALA A 150 -14.00 1.34 -23.71
C ALA A 150 -13.26 1.01 -25.01
N ASN A 151 -12.44 1.94 -25.52
CA ASN A 151 -11.71 1.79 -26.79
C ASN A 151 -10.27 1.29 -26.63
N ILE A 152 -9.90 0.70 -25.48
CA ILE A 152 -8.52 0.28 -25.20
C ILE A 152 -7.98 -0.76 -26.20
N GLU A 153 -8.85 -1.67 -26.67
CA GLU A 153 -8.48 -2.67 -27.68
C GLU A 153 -8.17 -2.05 -29.04
N GLU A 154 -8.91 -1.01 -29.42
CA GLU A 154 -8.69 -0.25 -30.66
C GLU A 154 -7.36 0.51 -30.57
N ILE A 155 -7.09 1.13 -29.42
CA ILE A 155 -5.83 1.83 -29.17
C ILE A 155 -4.67 0.84 -29.27
N ASN A 156 -4.79 -0.33 -28.61
CA ASN A 156 -3.74 -1.37 -28.63
C ASN A 156 -3.49 -1.91 -30.05
N LYS A 157 -4.53 -2.08 -30.86
CA LYS A 157 -4.41 -2.58 -32.25
C LYS A 157 -3.85 -1.53 -33.19
N LYS A 158 -4.28 -0.27 -33.04
CA LYS A 158 -3.91 0.82 -33.96
C LYS A 158 -2.53 1.38 -33.68
N TYR A 159 -2.10 1.38 -32.42
CA TYR A 159 -0.84 1.98 -31.99
C TYR A 159 0.08 0.94 -31.36
N SER A 160 -0.04 0.72 -30.05
CA SER A 160 0.69 -0.32 -29.34
C SER A 160 0.04 -0.62 -27.96
N ARG A 161 0.45 -1.74 -27.37
CA ARG A 161 0.02 -2.11 -26.01
C ARG A 161 0.61 -1.16 -24.96
N GLU A 162 1.79 -0.66 -25.17
CA GLU A 162 2.47 0.31 -24.30
C GLU A 162 1.71 1.62 -24.26
N LEU A 163 1.23 2.10 -25.40
CA LEU A 163 0.39 3.30 -25.44
C LEU A 163 -0.96 3.08 -24.73
N GLY A 164 -1.61 1.94 -24.97
CA GLY A 164 -2.83 1.60 -24.23
C GLY A 164 -2.60 1.54 -22.72
N ASN A 165 -1.46 1.01 -22.29
CA ASN A 165 -1.07 1.04 -20.89
C ASN A 165 -0.88 2.47 -20.38
N GLN A 166 -0.25 3.34 -21.15
CA GLN A 166 -0.07 4.75 -20.79
C GLN A 166 -1.42 5.47 -20.67
N VAL A 167 -2.37 5.20 -21.57
CA VAL A 167 -3.74 5.73 -21.48
C VAL A 167 -4.41 5.32 -20.16
N ILE A 168 -4.31 4.06 -19.76
CA ILE A 168 -4.85 3.56 -18.50
C ILE A 168 -4.21 4.31 -17.31
N ILE A 169 -2.90 4.50 -17.32
CA ILE A 169 -2.17 5.21 -16.26
C ILE A 169 -2.60 6.68 -16.19
N ASP A 170 -2.67 7.38 -17.32
CA ASP A 170 -2.97 8.81 -17.35
C ASP A 170 -4.42 9.10 -16.94
N ILE A 171 -5.37 8.28 -17.40
CA ILE A 171 -6.77 8.34 -16.96
C ILE A 171 -6.86 8.08 -15.44
N SER A 172 -6.19 7.05 -14.94
CA SER A 172 -6.21 6.74 -13.50
C SER A 172 -5.65 7.88 -12.65
N LYS A 173 -4.52 8.47 -13.05
CA LYS A 173 -3.92 9.63 -12.39
C LYS A 173 -4.82 10.86 -12.42
N TYR A 174 -5.45 11.11 -13.58
CA TYR A 174 -6.38 12.21 -13.71
C TYR A 174 -7.56 12.08 -12.73
N VAL A 175 -8.21 10.90 -12.75
CA VAL A 175 -9.34 10.63 -11.85
C VAL A 175 -8.88 10.74 -10.38
N GLN A 176 -7.77 10.11 -10.00
CA GLN A 176 -7.23 10.16 -8.64
C GLN A 176 -6.96 11.59 -8.15
N LYS A 177 -6.47 12.46 -9.03
CA LYS A 177 -6.19 13.87 -8.70
C LYS A 177 -7.47 14.69 -8.48
N ASN A 178 -8.57 14.30 -9.11
CA ASN A 178 -9.83 15.08 -9.12
C ASN A 178 -10.90 14.52 -8.18
N ILE A 179 -10.66 13.39 -7.51
CA ILE A 179 -11.54 12.86 -6.45
C ILE A 179 -10.98 13.18 -5.07
N SER A 180 -11.85 13.29 -4.06
CA SER A 180 -11.43 13.44 -2.68
C SER A 180 -10.69 12.18 -2.20
N SER A 181 -9.65 12.36 -1.37
CA SER A 181 -8.94 11.27 -0.71
C SER A 181 -9.80 10.46 0.28
N GLU A 182 -10.98 10.95 0.63
CA GLU A 182 -11.97 10.25 1.47
C GLU A 182 -12.70 9.15 0.71
N TYR A 183 -12.69 9.20 -0.62
CA TYR A 183 -13.31 8.18 -1.47
C TYR A 183 -12.33 7.08 -1.80
N ILE A 184 -12.86 5.87 -2.00
CA ILE A 184 -12.04 4.71 -2.33
C ILE A 184 -11.98 4.60 -3.85
N PHE A 185 -10.78 4.63 -4.40
CA PHE A 185 -10.54 4.45 -5.82
C PHE A 185 -9.63 3.26 -6.05
N ILE A 186 -10.14 2.26 -6.77
CA ILE A 186 -9.42 1.02 -7.04
C ILE A 186 -9.31 0.75 -8.54
N ARG A 187 -8.29 -0.02 -8.91
CA ARG A 187 -8.28 -0.74 -10.18
C ARG A 187 -8.92 -2.11 -9.97
N TYR A 188 -9.97 -2.40 -10.73
CA TYR A 188 -10.72 -3.65 -10.60
C TYR A 188 -10.08 -4.76 -11.44
N MET A 189 -10.23 -4.68 -12.77
CA MET A 189 -9.67 -5.67 -13.69
C MET A 189 -9.40 -5.04 -15.06
N GLY A 190 -8.21 -5.28 -15.63
CA GLY A 190 -7.85 -4.77 -16.96
C GLY A 190 -8.01 -3.25 -17.05
N PRO A 191 -8.87 -2.72 -17.94
CA PRO A 191 -9.16 -1.29 -18.08
C PRO A 191 -10.32 -0.81 -17.21
N LYS A 192 -10.79 -1.61 -16.24
CA LYS A 192 -11.94 -1.31 -15.38
C LYS A 192 -11.48 -0.76 -14.03
N PHE A 193 -12.22 0.22 -13.52
CA PHE A 193 -11.96 0.92 -12.26
C PHE A 193 -13.24 1.07 -11.45
N VAL A 194 -13.10 1.17 -10.13
CA VAL A 194 -14.23 1.41 -9.22
C VAL A 194 -13.94 2.59 -8.31
N ILE A 195 -14.91 3.49 -8.19
CA ILE A 195 -14.91 4.58 -7.19
C ILE A 195 -16.05 4.32 -6.23
N VAL A 196 -15.77 4.34 -4.93
CA VAL A 196 -16.81 4.29 -3.89
C VAL A 196 -16.87 5.64 -3.19
N PHE A 197 -18.00 6.28 -3.32
CA PHE A 197 -18.34 7.53 -2.65
C PHE A 197 -19.02 7.22 -1.33
N SER A 198 -18.21 7.05 -0.28
CA SER A 198 -18.67 6.60 1.03
C SER A 198 -19.65 7.60 1.66
N GLY A 199 -20.87 7.16 1.96
CA GLY A 199 -21.91 7.99 2.58
C GLY A 199 -22.58 9.00 1.64
N VAL A 200 -22.33 8.94 0.34
CA VAL A 200 -22.93 9.84 -0.66
C VAL A 200 -24.01 9.11 -1.44
N ALA A 201 -25.12 9.79 -1.70
CA ALA A 201 -26.22 9.26 -2.51
C ALA A 201 -25.86 9.22 -4.01
N THR A 202 -26.40 8.25 -4.73
CA THR A 202 -26.11 8.03 -6.16
C THR A 202 -26.39 9.26 -7.01
N ASP A 203 -27.54 9.92 -6.79
CA ASP A 203 -27.92 11.11 -7.57
C ASP A 203 -26.94 12.28 -7.38
N ALA A 204 -26.37 12.41 -6.19
CA ALA A 204 -25.43 13.49 -5.88
C ALA A 204 -24.07 13.34 -6.57
N VAL A 205 -23.72 12.15 -7.06
CA VAL A 205 -22.42 11.91 -7.73
C VAL A 205 -22.50 11.92 -9.25
N ILE A 206 -23.69 11.91 -9.85
CA ILE A 206 -23.87 11.83 -11.32
C ILE A 206 -23.22 13.02 -12.02
N ASP A 207 -23.49 14.24 -11.58
CA ASP A 207 -22.92 15.46 -12.18
C ASP A 207 -21.39 15.48 -12.04
N PHE A 208 -20.90 15.06 -10.90
CA PHE A 208 -19.46 14.95 -10.64
C PHE A 208 -18.79 13.93 -11.56
N ILE A 209 -19.39 12.74 -11.70
CA ILE A 209 -18.89 11.68 -12.60
C ILE A 209 -18.96 12.15 -14.06
N THR A 210 -20.01 12.88 -14.45
CA THR A 210 -20.14 13.46 -15.79
C THR A 210 -18.99 14.41 -16.10
N ASN A 211 -18.66 15.30 -15.16
CA ASN A 211 -17.51 16.19 -15.30
C ASN A 211 -16.18 15.44 -15.38
N ILE A 212 -15.99 14.42 -14.55
CA ILE A 212 -14.79 13.56 -14.60
C ILE A 212 -14.69 12.90 -15.98
N LYS A 213 -15.77 12.34 -16.50
CA LYS A 213 -15.81 11.69 -17.82
C LYS A 213 -15.40 12.63 -18.94
N VAL A 214 -16.09 13.78 -19.06
CA VAL A 214 -15.85 14.76 -20.13
C VAL A 214 -14.39 15.22 -20.13
N ASN A 215 -13.84 15.55 -18.97
CA ASN A 215 -12.48 16.04 -18.88
C ASN A 215 -11.44 14.94 -19.07
N ALA A 216 -11.71 13.71 -18.61
CA ALA A 216 -10.82 12.58 -18.81
C ALA A 216 -10.74 12.15 -20.28
N GLU A 217 -11.87 12.18 -21.01
CA GLU A 217 -11.91 11.92 -22.45
C GLU A 217 -11.22 13.01 -23.30
N ALA A 218 -11.09 14.23 -22.76
CA ALA A 218 -10.37 15.32 -23.39
C ALA A 218 -8.83 15.22 -23.22
N ILE A 219 -8.34 14.27 -22.44
CA ILE A 219 -6.90 14.07 -22.24
C ILE A 219 -6.29 13.49 -23.51
N ASN A 220 -5.39 14.23 -24.13
CA ASN A 220 -4.59 13.76 -25.25
C ASN A 220 -3.35 13.04 -24.71
N VAL A 221 -3.30 11.74 -24.88
CA VAL A 221 -2.11 10.97 -24.53
C VAL A 221 -1.12 11.08 -25.68
N MET A 222 0.03 11.71 -25.43
CA MET A 222 1.08 11.87 -26.42
C MET A 222 1.97 10.63 -26.42
N LEU A 223 2.25 10.11 -27.62
CA LEU A 223 3.36 9.17 -27.82
C LEU A 223 4.67 9.91 -27.56
N ASN A 224 5.41 9.49 -26.55
CA ASN A 224 6.81 9.88 -26.44
C ASN A 224 7.57 9.34 -27.65
N GLU A 225 8.42 10.15 -28.26
CA GLU A 225 9.12 9.92 -29.55
C GLU A 225 9.99 8.65 -29.65
N SER A 226 9.95 7.76 -28.69
CA SER A 226 10.74 6.53 -28.64
C SER A 226 10.09 5.30 -29.30
N PHE A 227 8.84 5.39 -29.73
CA PHE A 227 8.18 4.27 -30.40
C PHE A 227 8.28 4.45 -31.92
N GLN A 228 9.21 3.70 -32.54
CA GLN A 228 9.28 3.59 -34.00
C GLN A 228 8.14 2.68 -34.47
N GLU A 229 7.29 3.21 -35.34
CA GLU A 229 6.37 2.41 -36.14
C GLU A 229 7.19 1.44 -36.99
N ILE A 230 7.12 0.14 -36.70
CA ILE A 230 7.70 -0.89 -37.60
C ILE A 230 6.66 -1.11 -38.67
N ASP A 231 6.78 -0.34 -39.76
CA ASP A 231 6.04 -0.60 -40.99
C ASP A 231 6.68 -1.79 -41.72
N LEU A 232 6.05 -2.95 -41.64
CA LEU A 232 6.53 -4.20 -42.23
C LEU A 232 6.46 -4.22 -43.76
N ASN A 233 6.05 -3.13 -44.43
CA ASN A 233 5.83 -3.08 -45.88
C ASN A 233 6.81 -2.20 -46.69
N GLU A 234 7.82 -1.59 -46.10
CA GLU A 234 8.82 -0.82 -46.85
C GLU A 234 10.27 -1.33 -46.66
N ALA A 235 10.53 -2.52 -47.22
CA ALA A 235 11.86 -2.88 -47.64
C ALA A 235 12.15 -2.14 -48.97
N ASN A 236 12.69 -0.96 -48.92
CA ASN A 236 13.45 -0.20 -49.91
C ASN A 236 13.02 1.27 -49.96
N LYS A 237 13.72 2.11 -49.25
CA LYS A 237 14.30 3.36 -49.72
C LYS A 237 14.89 4.18 -48.57
N ASN A 238 16.19 4.31 -48.62
CA ASN A 238 16.95 5.31 -47.88
C ASN A 238 16.33 6.71 -48.05
N GLN A 239 15.77 7.28 -47.02
CA GLN A 239 15.82 8.71 -46.76
C GLN A 239 15.31 9.01 -45.33
N ASN A 240 16.23 9.43 -44.48
CA ASN A 240 15.96 10.06 -43.17
C ASN A 240 15.09 11.30 -43.38
N LYS A 241 13.80 11.19 -43.13
CA LYS A 241 12.91 12.30 -42.74
C LYS A 241 12.13 11.86 -41.54
N LYS A 242 12.62 12.22 -40.34
CA LYS A 242 11.81 12.27 -39.10
C LYS A 242 10.65 13.24 -39.34
N LYS A 243 9.51 12.71 -39.74
CA LYS A 243 8.24 13.42 -39.62
C LYS A 243 7.65 13.05 -38.26
N GLU A 244 7.76 13.96 -37.29
CA GLU A 244 7.00 13.93 -36.05
C GLU A 244 5.51 14.06 -36.39
N LYS A 245 4.80 12.96 -36.54
CA LYS A 245 3.34 12.96 -36.47
C LYS A 245 2.98 12.82 -35.00
N LYS A 246 2.65 13.93 -34.36
CA LYS A 246 1.91 13.92 -33.09
C LYS A 246 0.57 13.24 -33.36
N GLN A 247 0.42 12.00 -32.96
CA GLN A 247 -0.87 11.31 -32.98
C GLN A 247 -1.52 11.51 -31.63
N GLU A 248 -2.65 12.20 -31.61
CA GLU A 248 -3.48 12.42 -30.45
C GLU A 248 -4.38 11.19 -30.26
N VAL A 249 -4.33 10.60 -29.08
CA VAL A 249 -5.16 9.44 -28.72
C VAL A 249 -6.06 9.82 -27.58
N ASN A 250 -7.37 9.75 -27.80
CA ASN A 250 -8.38 10.04 -26.79
C ASN A 250 -9.03 8.74 -26.30
N ALA A 251 -9.14 8.62 -24.98
CA ALA A 251 -9.88 7.54 -24.36
C ALA A 251 -11.39 7.77 -24.49
N LYS A 252 -12.16 6.70 -24.67
CA LYS A 252 -13.63 6.70 -24.50
C LYS A 252 -13.94 5.98 -23.19
N LEU A 253 -14.78 6.58 -22.35
CA LEU A 253 -15.10 6.05 -21.02
C LEU A 253 -16.58 5.73 -20.88
N ASN A 254 -16.90 4.53 -20.38
CA ASN A 254 -18.24 4.16 -20.00
C ASN A 254 -18.32 4.06 -18.49
N PHE A 255 -19.39 4.59 -17.90
CA PHE A 255 -19.62 4.61 -16.46
C PHE A 255 -20.97 3.97 -16.12
N VAL A 256 -20.98 3.18 -15.04
CA VAL A 256 -22.19 2.63 -14.43
C VAL A 256 -22.16 2.93 -12.94
N VAL A 257 -23.27 3.37 -12.38
CA VAL A 257 -23.38 3.76 -10.98
C VAL A 257 -24.54 3.02 -10.33
N THR A 258 -24.37 2.60 -9.09
CA THR A 258 -25.42 2.01 -8.27
C THR A 258 -25.29 2.39 -6.80
N THR A 259 -26.36 2.17 -6.03
CA THR A 259 -26.32 2.35 -4.58
C THR A 259 -25.89 1.07 -3.90
N TYR A 260 -24.86 1.15 -3.06
CA TYR A 260 -24.51 0.13 -2.09
C TYR A 260 -25.27 0.36 -0.79
N TYR A 261 -25.85 -0.67 -0.25
CA TYR A 261 -26.51 -0.67 1.06
C TYR A 261 -25.64 -1.44 2.07
N LYS A 262 -25.48 -0.89 3.27
CA LYS A 262 -24.74 -1.56 4.34
C LYS A 262 -25.27 -2.98 4.56
N GLY A 263 -24.35 -3.95 4.57
CA GLY A 263 -24.67 -5.37 4.73
C GLY A 263 -24.87 -6.13 3.43
N THR A 264 -24.94 -5.45 2.29
CA THR A 264 -24.93 -6.13 0.97
C THR A 264 -23.54 -6.69 0.69
N GLY A 265 -23.45 -7.79 -0.06
CA GLY A 265 -22.18 -8.31 -0.56
C GLY A 265 -21.57 -7.34 -1.58
N MET A 266 -20.39 -6.76 -1.30
CA MET A 266 -19.72 -5.88 -2.26
C MET A 266 -19.43 -6.59 -3.58
N GLU A 267 -19.08 -7.88 -3.52
CA GLU A 267 -18.83 -8.71 -4.70
C GLU A 267 -20.06 -8.78 -5.62
N GLU A 268 -21.27 -8.93 -5.07
CA GLU A 268 -22.52 -8.96 -5.83
C GLU A 268 -22.78 -7.62 -6.53
N VAL A 269 -22.50 -6.51 -5.82
CA VAL A 269 -22.64 -5.15 -6.37
C VAL A 269 -21.67 -4.94 -7.53
N LEU A 270 -20.41 -5.32 -7.36
CA LEU A 270 -19.40 -5.17 -8.42
C LEU A 270 -19.73 -6.07 -9.62
N LYS A 271 -20.16 -7.31 -9.41
CA LYS A 271 -20.56 -8.22 -10.48
C LYS A 271 -21.75 -7.68 -11.28
N LYS A 272 -22.73 -7.08 -10.59
CA LYS A 272 -23.86 -6.42 -11.24
C LYS A 272 -23.39 -5.25 -12.11
N LEU A 273 -22.55 -4.35 -11.55
CA LEU A 273 -21.97 -3.22 -12.29
C LEU A 273 -21.17 -3.66 -13.50
N GLU A 274 -20.37 -4.73 -13.36
CA GLU A 274 -19.56 -5.28 -14.43
C GLU A 274 -20.43 -5.82 -15.58
N GLN A 275 -21.48 -6.57 -15.28
CA GLN A 275 -22.42 -7.10 -16.28
C GLN A 275 -23.06 -5.97 -17.10
N TYR A 276 -23.50 -4.90 -16.42
CA TYR A 276 -24.06 -3.74 -17.12
C TYR A 276 -22.99 -3.00 -17.95
N LEU A 277 -21.81 -2.80 -17.40
CA LEU A 277 -20.72 -2.14 -18.09
C LEU A 277 -20.29 -2.91 -19.35
N ASP A 278 -20.29 -4.23 -19.30
CA ASP A 278 -19.93 -5.10 -20.44
C ASP A 278 -21.06 -5.16 -21.49
N SER A 279 -22.31 -4.91 -21.11
CA SER A 279 -23.45 -4.80 -22.04
C SER A 279 -23.52 -3.44 -22.75
N CYS A 280 -22.88 -2.40 -22.22
CA CYS A 280 -22.82 -1.08 -22.85
C CYS A 280 -22.09 -1.16 -24.20
N ASN A 281 -22.64 -0.58 -25.24
CA ASN A 281 -21.93 -0.45 -26.52
C ASN A 281 -20.66 0.40 -26.32
N LYS A 282 -19.59 0.04 -27.01
CA LYS A 282 -18.31 0.74 -26.94
C LYS A 282 -18.41 2.21 -27.39
N ASP A 283 -19.40 2.54 -28.20
CA ASP A 283 -19.66 3.87 -28.77
C ASP A 283 -20.72 4.68 -28.01
N GLU A 284 -21.42 4.09 -27.05
CA GLU A 284 -22.35 4.82 -26.21
C GLU A 284 -21.62 5.59 -25.13
N HIS A 285 -21.74 6.90 -25.20
CA HIS A 285 -21.29 7.82 -24.15
C HIS A 285 -22.24 7.79 -22.94
N SER A 286 -22.45 6.60 -22.33
CA SER A 286 -23.46 6.45 -21.30
C SER A 286 -22.88 6.51 -19.88
N ILE A 287 -23.53 7.31 -19.05
CA ILE A 287 -23.55 7.13 -17.61
C ILE A 287 -24.88 6.49 -17.29
N THR A 288 -24.86 5.26 -16.80
CA THR A 288 -26.09 4.54 -16.48
C THR A 288 -26.20 4.35 -14.97
N SER A 289 -27.33 4.79 -14.40
CA SER A 289 -27.68 4.49 -13.00
C SER A 289 -28.58 3.24 -12.98
N ILE A 290 -28.27 2.27 -12.11
CA ILE A 290 -28.96 0.97 -11.99
C ILE A 290 -29.32 0.64 -10.54
#